data_97ab16b76ee4dffb79c0634c04f088c2
#
_entry.id   97ab16b76ee4dffb79c0634c04f088c2
#
_cell.length_a   1.000
_cell.length_b   1.000
_cell.length_c   1.000
_cell.angle_alpha   90.00
_cell.angle_beta   90.00
_cell.angle_gamma   90.00
#
_symmetry.space_group_name_H-M   'P 1'
#
loop_
_entity.id
_entity.type
_entity.pdbx_description
1 polymer ?
#
loop_
_entity_poly.entity_id
_entity_poly.type
_entity_poly.pdbx_seq_one_letter_code
_entity_poly.pdbx_strand_id
1 'polypeptide(L)'
;MLVDPTIEVFLTRLALSFGAAFLLGWNREELGHPAGLRTHVLICVAACTAMQLGVWLLAETGSTGNSLFRLDLMRLAQGVLAGIGFIGAGTILKQGNIVRGVTTAATVWLVTVIGLCFGAGAWRLGLCATGTTLATLQGLGWVEKALKQRSYGIVTVEFDPRETSHAVLLDLLDGMGLTIRSRCLEQEDGAGRLRCVGAFKGDEKAWSLRLIQGLRGAQGVGRVSWEEMG
;
A
#
# COMPACT_ATOMS: atom_id res chain seq x y z
N MET A 1 5.57 -38.96 14.28
CA MET A 1 5.47 -39.74 13.04
C MET A 1 5.55 -38.74 11.90
N LEU A 2 6.75 -38.37 11.44
CA LEU A 2 6.99 -37.51 10.27
C LEU A 2 6.80 -38.43 9.06
N VAL A 3 5.63 -38.38 8.45
CA VAL A 3 5.34 -39.10 7.22
C VAL A 3 6.19 -38.48 6.13
N ASP A 4 6.99 -39.30 5.46
CA ASP A 4 7.69 -38.93 4.23
C ASP A 4 6.64 -38.37 3.26
N PRO A 5 6.69 -37.06 2.93
CA PRO A 5 5.63 -36.48 2.17
C PRO A 5 5.69 -37.02 0.74
N THR A 6 4.68 -37.79 0.36
CA THR A 6 4.50 -38.24 -1.02
C THR A 6 4.45 -37.07 -1.96
N ILE A 7 4.78 -37.26 -3.24
CA ILE A 7 4.70 -36.21 -4.29
C ILE A 7 3.34 -35.55 -4.33
N GLU A 8 2.29 -36.28 -4.00
CA GLU A 8 0.91 -35.79 -3.92
C GLU A 8 0.74 -34.70 -2.84
N VAL A 9 1.38 -34.89 -1.68
CA VAL A 9 1.35 -33.90 -0.58
C VAL A 9 2.07 -32.63 -0.99
N PHE A 10 3.23 -32.75 -1.66
CA PHE A 10 3.95 -31.58 -2.18
C PHE A 10 3.10 -30.80 -3.20
N LEU A 11 2.51 -31.50 -4.17
CA LEU A 11 1.68 -30.89 -5.19
C LEU A 11 0.42 -30.24 -4.60
N THR A 12 -0.21 -30.88 -3.62
CA THR A 12 -1.39 -30.31 -2.94
C THR A 12 -1.05 -29.01 -2.21
N ARG A 13 0.06 -28.95 -1.50
CA ARG A 13 0.53 -27.74 -0.81
C ARG A 13 0.85 -26.61 -1.79
N LEU A 14 1.50 -26.94 -2.90
CA LEU A 14 1.77 -25.99 -3.98
C LEU A 14 0.49 -25.48 -4.63
N ALA A 15 -0.48 -26.33 -4.89
CA ALA A 15 -1.76 -25.95 -5.46
C ALA A 15 -2.55 -25.01 -4.53
N LEU A 16 -2.56 -25.30 -3.21
CA LEU A 16 -3.16 -24.44 -2.21
C LEU A 16 -2.47 -23.06 -2.14
N SER A 17 -1.14 -23.03 -2.16
CA SER A 17 -0.38 -21.78 -2.13
C SER A 17 -0.61 -20.95 -3.41
N PHE A 18 -0.64 -21.61 -4.57
CA PHE A 18 -0.97 -21.00 -5.85
C PHE A 18 -2.39 -20.39 -5.83
N GLY A 19 -3.40 -21.18 -5.42
CA GLY A 19 -4.79 -20.71 -5.38
C GLY A 19 -4.99 -19.53 -4.44
N ALA A 20 -4.41 -19.56 -3.24
CA ALA A 20 -4.48 -18.47 -2.29
C ALA A 20 -3.82 -17.19 -2.85
N ALA A 21 -2.62 -17.32 -3.40
CA ALA A 21 -1.90 -16.19 -3.99
C ALA A 21 -2.56 -15.65 -5.25
N PHE A 22 -3.19 -16.53 -6.05
CA PHE A 22 -3.96 -16.13 -7.21
C PHE A 22 -5.14 -15.22 -6.81
N LEU A 23 -5.91 -15.61 -5.79
CA LEU A 23 -7.04 -14.82 -5.30
C LEU A 23 -6.60 -13.44 -4.78
N LEU A 24 -5.50 -13.39 -4.02
CA LEU A 24 -4.95 -12.15 -3.49
C LEU A 24 -4.37 -11.27 -4.60
N GLY A 25 -3.61 -11.86 -5.51
CA GLY A 25 -2.96 -11.16 -6.61
C GLY A 25 -3.94 -10.64 -7.65
N TRP A 26 -5.04 -11.37 -7.91
CA TRP A 26 -6.12 -10.93 -8.79
C TRP A 26 -6.73 -9.62 -8.32
N ASN A 27 -7.10 -9.56 -7.04
CA ASN A 27 -7.64 -8.34 -6.44
C ASN A 27 -6.68 -7.14 -6.59
N ARG A 28 -5.38 -7.38 -6.47
CA ARG A 28 -4.34 -6.34 -6.59
C ARG A 28 -4.10 -5.90 -8.04
N GLU A 29 -4.14 -6.84 -8.97
CA GLU A 29 -4.01 -6.57 -10.42
C GLU A 29 -5.16 -5.72 -10.93
N GLU A 30 -6.41 -6.11 -10.58
CA GLU A 30 -7.62 -5.40 -10.99
C GLU A 30 -7.65 -3.94 -10.51
N LEU A 31 -7.07 -3.66 -9.33
CA LEU A 31 -6.97 -2.31 -8.76
C LEU A 31 -5.71 -1.54 -9.21
N GLY A 32 -4.89 -2.10 -10.12
CA GLY A 32 -3.72 -1.43 -10.68
C GLY A 32 -2.55 -1.20 -9.70
N HIS A 33 -2.40 -2.07 -8.68
CA HIS A 33 -1.32 -1.94 -7.71
C HIS A 33 0.04 -2.43 -8.26
N PRO A 34 1.19 -1.92 -7.75
CA PRO A 34 2.54 -2.25 -8.27
C PRO A 34 2.89 -3.73 -8.23
N ALA A 35 2.43 -4.50 -7.23
CA ALA A 35 2.57 -5.96 -7.16
C ALA A 35 1.22 -6.60 -7.44
N GLY A 36 1.08 -7.20 -8.63
CA GLY A 36 -0.12 -7.87 -9.11
C GLY A 36 -0.06 -9.40 -8.96
N LEU A 37 -0.81 -10.07 -9.83
CA LEU A 37 -1.04 -11.51 -9.81
C LEU A 37 0.27 -12.33 -9.85
N ARG A 38 1.13 -12.05 -10.84
CA ARG A 38 2.39 -12.82 -11.05
C ARG A 38 3.30 -12.73 -9.82
N THR A 39 3.44 -11.53 -9.28
CA THR A 39 4.31 -11.28 -8.12
C THR A 39 3.84 -12.05 -6.90
N HIS A 40 2.54 -12.00 -6.57
CA HIS A 40 1.97 -12.72 -5.42
C HIS A 40 2.12 -14.22 -5.57
N VAL A 41 1.82 -14.78 -6.75
CA VAL A 41 1.95 -16.21 -7.01
C VAL A 41 3.39 -16.68 -6.86
N LEU A 42 4.34 -15.99 -7.50
CA LEU A 42 5.76 -16.37 -7.42
C LEU A 42 6.29 -16.34 -5.99
N ILE A 43 5.96 -15.32 -5.22
CA ILE A 43 6.42 -15.19 -3.83
C ILE A 43 5.82 -16.29 -2.94
N CYS A 44 4.51 -16.55 -3.06
CA CYS A 44 3.83 -17.55 -2.24
C CYS A 44 4.35 -18.97 -2.53
N VAL A 45 4.47 -19.30 -3.81
CA VAL A 45 4.99 -20.61 -4.27
C VAL A 45 6.44 -20.77 -3.85
N ALA A 46 7.28 -19.74 -3.97
CA ALA A 46 8.67 -19.79 -3.52
C ALA A 46 8.77 -20.03 -2.01
N ALA A 47 7.99 -19.30 -1.21
CA ALA A 47 7.95 -19.51 0.25
C ALA A 47 7.43 -20.89 0.64
N CYS A 48 6.40 -21.38 -0.04
CA CYS A 48 5.88 -22.74 0.14
C CYS A 48 6.94 -23.80 -0.18
N THR A 49 7.63 -23.66 -1.31
CA THR A 49 8.69 -24.58 -1.73
C THR A 49 9.86 -24.56 -0.76
N ALA A 50 10.31 -23.39 -0.31
CA ALA A 50 11.39 -23.26 0.66
C ALA A 50 11.05 -24.00 1.98
N MET A 51 9.82 -23.82 2.48
CA MET A 51 9.38 -24.50 3.69
C MET A 51 9.24 -26.00 3.49
N GLN A 52 8.73 -26.46 2.35
CA GLN A 52 8.66 -27.90 2.01
C GLN A 52 10.04 -28.53 1.95
N LEU A 53 11.02 -27.83 1.36
CA LEU A 53 12.41 -28.28 1.36
C LEU A 53 12.94 -28.47 2.78
N GLY A 54 12.68 -27.54 3.69
CA GLY A 54 13.06 -27.66 5.10
C GLY A 54 12.41 -28.85 5.79
N VAL A 55 11.11 -29.08 5.54
CA VAL A 55 10.39 -30.25 6.09
C VAL A 55 10.96 -31.56 5.55
N TRP A 56 11.25 -31.61 4.24
CA TRP A 56 11.84 -32.78 3.61
C TRP A 56 13.23 -33.09 4.16
N LEU A 57 14.12 -32.10 4.26
CA LEU A 57 15.45 -32.26 4.84
C LEU A 57 15.40 -32.73 6.31
N LEU A 58 14.43 -32.24 7.08
CA LEU A 58 14.23 -32.65 8.47
C LEU A 58 13.81 -34.14 8.56
N ALA A 59 12.97 -34.61 7.64
CA ALA A 59 12.56 -36.02 7.57
C ALA A 59 13.75 -36.94 7.24
N GLU A 60 14.57 -36.55 6.26
CA GLU A 60 15.78 -37.29 5.88
C GLU A 60 16.81 -37.37 7.01
N THR A 61 17.11 -36.24 7.66
CA THR A 61 18.11 -36.20 8.75
C THR A 61 17.64 -36.88 10.03
N GLY A 62 16.33 -36.83 10.32
CA GLY A 62 15.72 -37.50 11.48
C GLY A 62 15.80 -39.04 11.39
N SER A 63 15.80 -39.58 10.16
CA SER A 63 15.90 -41.03 9.92
C SER A 63 17.33 -41.59 10.12
N THR A 64 18.36 -40.76 10.04
CA THR A 64 19.78 -41.18 10.15
C THR A 64 20.35 -41.17 11.57
N GLY A 65 19.57 -40.81 12.60
CA GLY A 65 19.99 -40.86 14.01
C GLY A 65 21.15 -39.92 14.39
N ASN A 66 21.59 -39.07 13.48
CA ASN A 66 22.73 -38.18 13.69
C ASN A 66 22.23 -36.87 14.35
N SER A 67 22.31 -36.79 15.67
CA SER A 67 21.79 -35.68 16.50
C SER A 67 22.53 -34.34 16.32
N LEU A 68 23.55 -34.27 15.48
CA LEU A 68 24.38 -33.06 15.29
C LEU A 68 23.74 -32.02 14.37
N PHE A 69 22.76 -32.37 13.56
CA PHE A 69 22.06 -31.44 12.69
C PHE A 69 20.60 -31.26 13.14
N ARG A 70 20.35 -30.33 14.04
CA ARG A 70 18.99 -29.83 14.30
C ARG A 70 18.62 -28.76 13.28
N LEU A 71 17.94 -29.14 12.21
CA LEU A 71 17.32 -28.19 11.28
C LEU A 71 16.21 -27.43 12.00
N ASP A 72 16.39 -26.13 12.15
CA ASP A 72 15.40 -25.25 12.77
C ASP A 72 14.55 -24.59 11.66
N LEU A 73 13.34 -25.11 11.46
CA LEU A 73 12.39 -24.58 10.48
C LEU A 73 12.02 -23.12 10.76
N MET A 74 12.10 -22.67 12.02
CA MET A 74 11.83 -21.27 12.35
C MET A 74 12.95 -20.36 11.87
N ARG A 75 14.19 -20.81 11.86
CA ARG A 75 15.31 -20.07 11.24
C ARG A 75 15.16 -19.94 9.73
N LEU A 76 14.69 -21.00 9.07
CA LEU A 76 14.37 -20.95 7.65
C LEU A 76 13.27 -19.90 7.38
N ALA A 77 12.19 -19.94 8.15
CA ALA A 77 11.09 -18.98 8.04
C ALA A 77 11.58 -17.54 8.29
N GLN A 78 12.40 -17.32 9.32
CA GLN A 78 13.01 -16.00 9.61
C GLN A 78 13.85 -15.51 8.41
N GLY A 79 14.67 -16.36 7.80
CA GLY A 79 15.46 -16.02 6.62
C GLY A 79 14.61 -15.61 5.44
N VAL A 80 13.54 -16.36 5.15
CA VAL A 80 12.59 -16.04 4.08
C VAL A 80 11.88 -14.69 4.36
N LEU A 81 11.40 -14.49 5.60
CA LEU A 81 10.71 -13.26 6.00
C LEU A 81 11.64 -12.04 6.03
N ALA A 82 12.91 -12.22 6.39
CA ALA A 82 13.90 -11.16 6.30
C ALA A 82 14.19 -10.79 4.83
N GLY A 83 14.36 -11.80 3.97
CA GLY A 83 14.61 -11.60 2.54
C GLY A 83 13.47 -10.90 1.81
N ILE A 84 12.22 -11.26 2.10
CA ILE A 84 11.06 -10.61 1.47
C ILE A 84 10.90 -9.16 1.92
N GLY A 85 11.44 -8.79 3.09
CA GLY A 85 11.47 -7.41 3.55
C GLY A 85 12.18 -6.47 2.58
N PHE A 86 13.23 -6.94 1.90
CA PHE A 86 13.93 -6.19 0.87
C PHE A 86 13.04 -5.93 -0.36
N ILE A 87 12.32 -6.95 -0.83
CA ILE A 87 11.37 -6.81 -1.94
C ILE A 87 10.22 -5.89 -1.55
N GLY A 88 9.68 -6.04 -0.33
CA GLY A 88 8.64 -5.17 0.20
C GLY A 88 9.09 -3.71 0.26
N ALA A 89 10.29 -3.44 0.74
CA ALA A 89 10.87 -2.09 0.76
C ALA A 89 10.98 -1.50 -0.66
N GLY A 90 11.36 -2.31 -1.64
CA GLY A 90 11.42 -1.91 -3.05
C GLY A 90 10.07 -1.53 -3.67
N THR A 91 8.94 -1.90 -3.07
CA THR A 91 7.62 -1.48 -3.53
C THR A 91 7.17 -0.13 -2.96
N ILE A 92 7.87 0.39 -1.96
CA ILE A 92 7.54 1.66 -1.31
C ILE A 92 8.27 2.80 -2.03
N LEU A 93 7.50 3.67 -2.67
CA LEU A 93 8.01 4.81 -3.42
C LEU A 93 7.62 6.11 -2.71
N LYS A 94 8.59 7.01 -2.53
CA LYS A 94 8.36 8.35 -2.02
C LYS A 94 8.56 9.37 -3.14
N GLN A 95 7.50 10.11 -3.48
CA GLN A 95 7.54 11.23 -4.41
C GLN A 95 7.12 12.51 -3.67
N GLY A 96 8.07 13.39 -3.39
CA GLY A 96 7.80 14.57 -2.57
C GLY A 96 7.29 14.19 -1.18
N ASN A 97 6.07 14.60 -0.86
CA ASN A 97 5.41 14.30 0.43
C ASN A 97 4.48 13.08 0.37
N ILE A 98 4.38 12.41 -0.78
CA ILE A 98 3.49 11.26 -0.98
C ILE A 98 4.29 9.97 -0.85
N VAL A 99 3.79 9.03 -0.05
CA VAL A 99 4.35 7.68 0.09
C VAL A 99 3.33 6.68 -0.46
N ARG A 100 3.73 5.90 -1.46
CA ARG A 100 2.90 4.87 -2.11
C ARG A 100 3.52 3.49 -1.91
N GLY A 101 2.71 2.43 -2.02
CA GLY A 101 3.18 1.05 -2.00
C GLY A 101 3.26 0.39 -0.62
N VAL A 102 2.95 1.09 0.49
CA VAL A 102 2.99 0.52 1.86
C VAL A 102 2.06 -0.68 1.99
N THR A 103 0.81 -0.58 1.53
CA THR A 103 -0.13 -1.72 1.52
C THR A 103 0.37 -2.85 0.63
N THR A 104 1.02 -2.54 -0.49
CA THR A 104 1.64 -3.54 -1.37
C THR A 104 2.76 -4.28 -0.65
N ALA A 105 3.65 -3.58 0.06
CA ALA A 105 4.70 -4.20 0.87
C ALA A 105 4.12 -5.14 1.94
N ALA A 106 3.06 -4.69 2.63
CA ALA A 106 2.37 -5.50 3.64
C ALA A 106 1.72 -6.76 3.04
N THR A 107 1.10 -6.66 1.86
CA THR A 107 0.49 -7.83 1.19
C THR A 107 1.53 -8.82 0.68
N VAL A 108 2.65 -8.35 0.14
CA VAL A 108 3.78 -9.18 -0.28
C VAL A 108 4.35 -9.94 0.92
N TRP A 109 4.52 -9.28 2.06
CA TRP A 109 4.99 -9.92 3.29
C TRP A 109 4.00 -10.99 3.78
N LEU A 110 2.70 -10.69 3.80
CA LEU A 110 1.67 -11.61 4.28
C LEU A 110 1.47 -12.81 3.36
N VAL A 111 1.54 -12.63 2.04
CA VAL A 111 1.52 -13.73 1.06
C VAL A 111 2.70 -14.70 1.28
N THR A 112 3.84 -14.19 1.69
CA THR A 112 4.99 -15.04 2.06
C THR A 112 4.67 -15.91 3.27
N VAL A 113 4.06 -15.34 4.31
CA VAL A 113 3.60 -16.09 5.49
C VAL A 113 2.59 -17.19 5.11
N ILE A 114 1.65 -16.87 4.23
CA ILE A 114 0.66 -17.83 3.71
C ILE A 114 1.38 -19.01 3.01
N GLY A 115 2.36 -18.73 2.17
CA GLY A 115 3.18 -19.74 1.50
C GLY A 115 3.92 -20.63 2.50
N LEU A 116 4.55 -20.04 3.52
CA LEU A 116 5.21 -20.80 4.60
C LEU A 116 4.23 -21.71 5.35
N CYS A 117 3.01 -21.24 5.62
CA CYS A 117 1.97 -22.04 6.27
C CYS A 117 1.59 -23.27 5.44
N PHE A 118 1.34 -23.11 4.15
CA PHE A 118 1.02 -24.24 3.27
C PHE A 118 2.21 -25.19 3.14
N GLY A 119 3.42 -24.66 2.99
CA GLY A 119 4.65 -25.45 2.91
C GLY A 119 4.89 -26.29 4.17
N ALA A 120 4.62 -25.76 5.34
CA ALA A 120 4.67 -26.47 6.62
C ALA A 120 3.54 -27.52 6.80
N GLY A 121 2.54 -27.54 5.92
CA GLY A 121 1.35 -28.38 6.07
C GLY A 121 0.28 -27.80 6.99
N ALA A 122 0.43 -26.57 7.48
CA ALA A 122 -0.53 -25.86 8.31
C ALA A 122 -1.65 -25.24 7.45
N TRP A 123 -2.33 -26.05 6.64
CA TRP A 123 -3.29 -25.58 5.64
C TRP A 123 -4.47 -24.78 6.22
N ARG A 124 -4.93 -25.14 7.44
CA ARG A 124 -6.01 -24.38 8.13
C ARG A 124 -5.57 -22.95 8.43
N LEU A 125 -4.34 -22.79 8.93
CA LEU A 125 -3.77 -21.48 9.21
C LEU A 125 -3.57 -20.68 7.91
N GLY A 126 -3.06 -21.31 6.86
CA GLY A 126 -2.91 -20.71 5.54
C GLY A 126 -4.25 -20.21 4.96
N LEU A 127 -5.32 -21.01 5.06
CA LEU A 127 -6.65 -20.62 4.62
C LEU A 127 -7.23 -19.46 5.46
N CYS A 128 -7.11 -19.53 6.79
CA CYS A 128 -7.54 -18.43 7.67
C CYS A 128 -6.79 -17.13 7.35
N ALA A 129 -5.46 -17.19 7.16
CA ALA A 129 -4.67 -16.04 6.79
C ALA A 129 -5.08 -15.48 5.41
N THR A 130 -5.37 -16.34 4.44
CA THR A 130 -5.86 -15.92 3.12
C THR A 130 -7.22 -15.21 3.23
N GLY A 131 -8.15 -15.80 3.97
CA GLY A 131 -9.49 -15.24 4.16
C GLY A 131 -9.47 -13.89 4.88
N THR A 132 -8.68 -13.77 5.96
CA THR A 132 -8.52 -12.50 6.68
C THR A 132 -7.85 -11.43 5.82
N THR A 133 -6.87 -11.80 5.00
CA THR A 133 -6.22 -10.87 4.07
C THR A 133 -7.21 -10.34 3.03
N LEU A 134 -8.00 -11.22 2.41
CA LEU A 134 -9.03 -10.82 1.45
C LEU A 134 -10.08 -9.91 2.11
N ALA A 135 -10.56 -10.29 3.29
CA ALA A 135 -11.51 -9.48 4.04
C ALA A 135 -10.96 -8.09 4.38
N THR A 136 -9.68 -8.01 4.75
CA THR A 136 -9.01 -6.73 5.03
C THR A 136 -8.88 -5.88 3.77
N LEU A 137 -8.40 -6.44 2.67
CA LEU A 137 -8.16 -5.69 1.43
C LEU A 137 -9.47 -5.18 0.79
N GLN A 138 -10.54 -5.95 0.86
CA GLN A 138 -11.84 -5.58 0.29
C GLN A 138 -12.71 -4.81 1.29
N GLY A 139 -12.79 -5.29 2.53
CA GLY A 139 -13.68 -4.75 3.56
C GLY A 139 -13.26 -3.38 4.06
N LEU A 140 -11.96 -3.15 4.32
CA LEU A 140 -11.50 -1.83 4.75
C LEU A 140 -11.68 -0.76 3.68
N GLY A 141 -11.59 -1.11 2.42
CA GLY A 141 -11.86 -0.17 1.33
C GLY A 141 -13.30 0.39 1.35
N TRP A 142 -14.26 -0.39 1.85
CA TRP A 142 -15.65 0.08 2.04
C TRP A 142 -15.75 1.01 3.26
N VAL A 143 -15.05 0.67 4.34
CA VAL A 143 -14.98 1.52 5.54
C VAL A 143 -14.30 2.85 5.23
N GLU A 144 -13.22 2.85 4.48
CA GLU A 144 -12.52 4.06 4.04
C GLU A 144 -13.40 4.96 3.18
N LYS A 145 -14.20 4.39 2.26
CA LYS A 145 -15.18 5.14 1.47
C LYS A 145 -16.33 5.71 2.31
N ALA A 146 -16.72 4.99 3.37
CA ALA A 146 -17.77 5.43 4.31
C ALA A 146 -17.27 6.53 5.28
N LEU A 147 -15.99 6.47 5.66
CA LEU A 147 -15.32 7.54 6.37
C LEU A 147 -15.11 8.68 5.37
N LYS A 148 -15.90 9.77 5.49
CA LYS A 148 -15.77 10.97 4.66
C LYS A 148 -14.32 11.44 4.66
N GLN A 149 -13.53 11.01 3.68
CA GLN A 149 -12.13 11.40 3.55
C GLN A 149 -12.04 12.91 3.35
N ARG A 150 -11.18 13.54 4.15
CA ARG A 150 -10.72 14.88 3.84
C ARG A 150 -9.70 14.73 2.71
N SER A 151 -10.00 15.24 1.55
CA SER A 151 -9.01 15.33 0.48
C SER A 151 -8.02 16.43 0.82
N TYR A 152 -6.75 16.16 0.57
CA TYR A 152 -5.66 17.11 0.80
C TYR A 152 -5.13 17.59 -0.54
N GLY A 153 -4.76 18.86 -0.61
CA GLY A 153 -4.14 19.38 -1.81
C GLY A 153 -3.46 20.73 -1.60
N ILE A 154 -2.83 21.17 -2.66
CA ILE A 154 -2.10 22.42 -2.71
C ILE A 154 -2.85 23.39 -3.63
N VAL A 155 -3.26 24.51 -3.08
CA VAL A 155 -3.75 25.65 -3.86
C VAL A 155 -2.58 26.60 -4.09
N THR A 156 -2.32 26.96 -5.33
CA THR A 156 -1.37 28.01 -5.67
C THR A 156 -2.11 29.13 -6.38
N VAL A 157 -2.03 30.34 -5.83
CA VAL A 157 -2.66 31.56 -6.35
C VAL A 157 -1.59 32.58 -6.65
N GLU A 158 -1.53 33.05 -7.89
CA GLU A 158 -0.71 34.19 -8.29
C GLU A 158 -1.61 35.45 -8.32
N PHE A 159 -1.19 36.50 -7.65
CA PHE A 159 -1.99 37.71 -7.49
C PHE A 159 -1.13 38.99 -7.51
N ASP A 160 -1.74 40.12 -7.83
CA ASP A 160 -1.10 41.43 -7.70
C ASP A 160 -1.30 41.94 -6.26
N PRO A 161 -0.20 42.12 -5.47
CA PRO A 161 -0.30 42.63 -4.10
C PRO A 161 -0.83 44.06 -3.99
N ARG A 162 -0.87 44.78 -5.10
CA ARG A 162 -1.42 46.15 -5.15
C ARG A 162 -2.94 46.17 -5.22
N GLU A 163 -3.55 45.13 -5.79
CA GLU A 163 -4.99 45.02 -5.97
C GLU A 163 -5.66 44.17 -4.89
N THR A 164 -4.96 43.09 -4.44
CA THR A 164 -5.54 42.16 -3.47
C THR A 164 -4.53 41.77 -2.40
N SER A 165 -4.98 41.84 -1.14
CA SER A 165 -4.18 41.41 0.00
C SER A 165 -4.25 39.86 0.14
N HIS A 166 -3.13 39.26 0.53
CA HIS A 166 -3.08 37.82 0.87
C HIS A 166 -4.09 37.41 1.96
N ALA A 167 -4.47 38.36 2.87
CA ALA A 167 -5.46 38.09 3.91
C ALA A 167 -6.85 37.85 3.30
N VAL A 168 -7.25 38.61 2.29
CA VAL A 168 -8.53 38.43 1.57
C VAL A 168 -8.57 37.06 0.87
N LEU A 169 -7.44 36.63 0.28
CA LEU A 169 -7.35 35.32 -0.35
C LEU A 169 -7.48 34.18 0.65
N LEU A 170 -6.91 34.33 1.85
CA LEU A 170 -7.04 33.33 2.92
C LEU A 170 -8.48 33.25 3.43
N ASP A 171 -9.18 34.38 3.60
CA ASP A 171 -10.57 34.41 4.02
C ASP A 171 -11.49 33.78 2.95
N LEU A 172 -11.22 34.03 1.66
CA LEU A 172 -11.93 33.39 0.56
C LEU A 172 -11.71 31.85 0.56
N LEU A 173 -10.49 31.39 0.78
CA LEU A 173 -10.17 29.96 0.84
C LEU A 173 -10.86 29.28 2.02
N ASP A 174 -10.89 29.91 3.18
CA ASP A 174 -11.58 29.41 4.37
C ASP A 174 -13.11 29.37 4.15
N GLY A 175 -13.67 30.45 3.56
CA GLY A 175 -15.09 30.53 3.19
C GLY A 175 -15.52 29.47 2.17
N MET A 176 -14.59 28.96 1.34
CA MET A 176 -14.81 27.82 0.43
C MET A 176 -14.61 26.44 1.10
N GLY A 177 -14.35 26.41 2.42
CA GLY A 177 -14.22 25.21 3.22
C GLY A 177 -12.85 24.53 3.14
N LEU A 178 -11.80 25.26 2.73
CA LEU A 178 -10.43 24.79 2.79
C LEU A 178 -9.86 24.99 4.20
N THR A 179 -9.66 23.90 4.93
CA THR A 179 -8.95 23.96 6.21
C THR A 179 -7.45 24.04 5.98
N ILE A 180 -6.86 25.24 6.09
CA ILE A 180 -5.45 25.50 5.80
C ILE A 180 -4.59 24.91 6.91
N ARG A 181 -3.60 24.07 6.55
CA ARG A 181 -2.59 23.48 7.44
C ARG A 181 -1.24 24.17 7.37
N SER A 182 -0.86 24.59 6.17
CA SER A 182 0.40 25.28 5.92
C SER A 182 0.21 26.30 4.82
N ARG A 183 0.91 27.40 4.92
CA ARG A 183 0.91 28.48 3.92
C ARG A 183 2.33 28.94 3.66
N CYS A 184 2.63 29.22 2.40
CA CYS A 184 3.86 29.86 1.97
C CYS A 184 3.47 31.04 1.10
N LEU A 185 4.02 32.21 1.41
CA LEU A 185 3.84 33.43 0.63
C LEU A 185 5.21 33.78 0.03
N GLU A 186 5.27 33.82 -1.29
CA GLU A 186 6.44 34.27 -2.05
C GLU A 186 6.06 35.55 -2.78
N GLN A 187 6.95 36.53 -2.80
CA GLN A 187 6.77 37.78 -3.53
C GLN A 187 8.02 38.02 -4.37
N GLU A 188 7.85 38.02 -5.67
CA GLU A 188 8.94 38.17 -6.64
C GLU A 188 8.49 39.14 -7.75
N ASP A 189 9.33 40.11 -8.08
CA ASP A 189 9.11 41.10 -9.18
C ASP A 189 7.74 41.79 -9.22
N GLY A 190 7.17 42.09 -8.03
CA GLY A 190 5.88 42.77 -7.93
C GLY A 190 4.65 41.87 -8.05
N ALA A 191 4.82 40.58 -8.27
CA ALA A 191 3.75 39.58 -8.21
C ALA A 191 3.82 38.79 -6.90
N GLY A 192 2.66 38.53 -6.28
CA GLY A 192 2.52 37.67 -5.10
C GLY A 192 2.15 36.24 -5.51
N ARG A 193 2.76 35.25 -4.90
CA ARG A 193 2.38 33.84 -5.02
C ARG A 193 2.04 33.29 -3.63
N LEU A 194 0.78 32.92 -3.44
CA LEU A 194 0.29 32.28 -2.23
C LEU A 194 0.11 30.79 -2.48
N ARG A 195 0.86 29.98 -1.75
CA ARG A 195 0.75 28.51 -1.78
C ARG A 195 0.19 28.03 -0.45
N CYS A 196 -1.00 27.44 -0.48
CA CYS A 196 -1.68 26.90 0.69
C CYS A 196 -1.82 25.38 0.58
N VAL A 197 -1.39 24.66 1.62
CA VAL A 197 -1.66 23.24 1.79
C VAL A 197 -2.85 23.13 2.73
N GLY A 198 -3.91 22.47 2.30
CA GLY A 198 -5.12 22.37 3.12
C GLY A 198 -5.92 21.11 2.82
N ALA A 199 -6.95 20.91 3.64
CA ALA A 199 -7.89 19.82 3.54
C ALA A 199 -9.31 20.37 3.33
N PHE A 200 -10.09 19.70 2.51
CA PHE A 200 -11.51 19.99 2.32
C PHE A 200 -12.35 18.72 2.43
N LYS A 201 -13.67 18.88 2.60
CA LYS A 201 -14.62 17.78 2.64
C LYS A 201 -15.51 17.83 1.39
N GLY A 202 -15.64 16.71 0.69
CA GLY A 202 -16.59 16.56 -0.41
C GLY A 202 -15.97 15.99 -1.68
N ASP A 203 -16.73 16.07 -2.78
CA ASP A 203 -16.26 15.64 -4.10
C ASP A 203 -15.21 16.64 -4.63
N GLU A 204 -14.03 16.12 -4.88
CA GLU A 204 -12.87 16.90 -5.30
C GLU A 204 -13.10 17.64 -6.61
N LYS A 205 -13.66 16.97 -7.61
CA LYS A 205 -13.89 17.58 -8.93
C LYS A 205 -14.84 18.77 -8.84
N ALA A 206 -15.93 18.63 -8.10
CA ALA A 206 -16.90 19.68 -7.92
C ALA A 206 -16.37 20.83 -7.05
N TRP A 207 -15.52 20.50 -6.06
CA TRP A 207 -14.94 21.49 -5.15
C TRP A 207 -13.81 22.28 -5.84
N SER A 208 -12.89 21.63 -6.54
CA SER A 208 -11.78 22.27 -7.24
C SER A 208 -12.25 23.24 -8.33
N LEU A 209 -13.31 22.88 -9.06
CA LEU A 209 -13.93 23.77 -10.03
C LEU A 209 -14.51 25.04 -9.37
N ARG A 210 -15.24 24.88 -8.25
CA ARG A 210 -15.79 26.01 -7.49
C ARG A 210 -14.68 26.90 -6.93
N LEU A 211 -13.61 26.30 -6.42
CA LEU A 211 -12.44 27.01 -5.92
C LEU A 211 -11.81 27.89 -7.01
N ILE A 212 -11.50 27.28 -8.17
CA ILE A 212 -10.86 27.99 -9.29
C ILE A 212 -11.78 29.13 -9.80
N GLN A 213 -13.07 28.89 -9.93
CA GLN A 213 -14.03 29.89 -10.38
C GLN A 213 -14.17 31.03 -9.36
N GLY A 214 -14.28 30.71 -8.07
CA GLY A 214 -14.41 31.71 -7.02
C GLY A 214 -13.17 32.62 -6.88
N LEU A 215 -11.98 32.01 -6.95
CA LEU A 215 -10.73 32.77 -6.85
C LEU A 215 -10.45 33.61 -8.10
N ARG A 216 -10.80 33.14 -9.31
CA ARG A 216 -10.66 33.91 -10.55
C ARG A 216 -11.61 35.12 -10.63
N GLY A 217 -12.68 35.08 -9.85
CA GLY A 217 -13.59 36.22 -9.74
C GLY A 217 -13.09 37.37 -8.85
N ALA A 218 -12.04 37.15 -8.06
CA ALA A 218 -11.43 38.15 -7.21
C ALA A 218 -10.52 39.11 -8.03
N GLN A 219 -10.58 40.40 -7.76
CA GLN A 219 -9.71 41.39 -8.42
C GLN A 219 -8.24 41.09 -8.13
N GLY A 220 -7.36 41.28 -9.13
CA GLY A 220 -5.92 41.10 -8.97
C GLY A 220 -5.45 39.64 -8.92
N VAL A 221 -6.35 38.67 -9.09
CA VAL A 221 -5.97 37.25 -9.16
C VAL A 221 -5.67 36.88 -10.61
N GLY A 222 -4.43 36.44 -10.85
CA GLY A 222 -3.98 36.00 -12.17
C GLY A 222 -4.21 34.52 -12.41
N ARG A 223 -3.29 33.71 -11.90
CA ARG A 223 -3.30 32.25 -12.11
C ARG A 223 -3.69 31.51 -10.83
N VAL A 224 -4.61 30.56 -10.97
CA VAL A 224 -5.01 29.66 -9.88
C VAL A 224 -4.78 28.23 -10.34
N SER A 225 -4.07 27.45 -9.54
CA SER A 225 -3.89 26.00 -9.76
C SER A 225 -4.22 25.22 -8.49
N TRP A 226 -4.79 24.05 -8.69
CA TRP A 226 -5.04 23.05 -7.66
C TRP A 226 -4.27 21.78 -8.00
N GLU A 227 -3.55 21.24 -7.02
CA GLU A 227 -2.80 19.98 -7.13
C GLU A 227 -3.21 19.07 -5.97
N GLU A 228 -3.76 17.89 -6.30
CA GLU A 228 -4.14 16.90 -5.30
C GLU A 228 -2.88 16.29 -4.67
N MET A 229 -2.89 16.19 -3.35
CA MET A 229 -1.95 15.38 -2.58
C MET A 229 -2.62 14.03 -2.31
N GLY A 230 -2.39 13.06 -3.21
CA GLY A 230 -2.91 11.70 -3.12
C GLY A 230 -2.35 10.86 -1.96
#